data_1d1492b10bf51746d9f5f5d1305de8a6
#
_entry.id   1d1492b10bf51746d9f5f5d1305de8a6
#
_cell.length_a   1.000
_cell.length_b   1.000
_cell.length_c   1.000
_cell.angle_alpha   90.00
_cell.angle_beta   90.00
_cell.angle_gamma   90.00
#
_symmetry.space_group_name_H-M   'P 1'
#
loop_
_entity.id
_entity.type
_entity.pdbx_description
1 polymer ?
#
loop_
_entity_poly.entity_id
_entity_poly.type
_entity_poly.pdbx_seq_one_letter_code
_entity_poly.pdbx_strand_id
1 'polypeptide(L)'
;MQTLVIGDIHGCYVELQALLEKAGLGDDDLIIGLGDIVDRGPETPQVLDFFRNTHHAHALMGNHERKHVRAARGEIKLAISQQISRQQLGDGYPDAVLWMESMPLFIELPDAILVHGYLEPGMPLEEQRPTVLCGTMGGEKVLRERYDRPWYKLYDGEKPVIVGHHNYTDTDQPFIYQDKVFGLDTSCVNGRSLTGLLLPSFRIISVPSRGNLWAQIRRTYRRSGSAELPNITVSWSDQDNLALAQLIEKARQANENLLDKIRSTPGFSELSPRQQAKFYAAEGP
;
A
#
# COMPACT_ATOMS: atom_id res chain seq x y z
N MET A 1 -3.84 -26.56 -14.85
CA MET A 1 -3.45 -25.80 -13.65
C MET A 1 -3.54 -24.33 -13.99
N GLN A 2 -4.33 -23.58 -13.25
CA GLN A 2 -4.44 -22.12 -13.35
C GLN A 2 -3.72 -21.48 -12.17
N THR A 3 -3.39 -20.21 -12.29
CA THR A 3 -2.88 -19.40 -11.16
C THR A 3 -3.74 -18.16 -11.01
N LEU A 4 -4.35 -18.00 -9.85
CA LEU A 4 -5.02 -16.75 -9.48
C LEU A 4 -4.02 -15.81 -8.80
N VAL A 5 -3.71 -14.71 -9.46
CA VAL A 5 -2.89 -13.63 -8.91
C VAL A 5 -3.81 -12.55 -8.35
N ILE A 6 -3.64 -12.14 -7.09
CA ILE A 6 -4.55 -11.24 -6.36
C ILE A 6 -3.80 -9.96 -5.98
N GLY A 7 -4.40 -8.80 -6.22
CA GLY A 7 -3.89 -7.49 -5.77
C GLY A 7 -3.97 -7.32 -4.25
N ASP A 8 -3.77 -6.08 -3.78
CA ASP A 8 -3.71 -5.73 -2.36
C ASP A 8 -4.97 -6.13 -1.59
N ILE A 9 -4.82 -7.03 -0.62
CA ILE A 9 -5.95 -7.59 0.15
C ILE A 9 -6.21 -6.78 1.41
N HIS A 10 -5.15 -6.36 2.10
CA HIS A 10 -5.26 -5.52 3.28
C HIS A 10 -6.30 -6.01 4.30
N GLY A 11 -6.24 -7.28 4.70
CA GLY A 11 -7.15 -7.83 5.70
C GLY A 11 -8.63 -7.85 5.28
N CYS A 12 -8.93 -7.82 3.99
CA CYS A 12 -10.29 -7.96 3.43
C CYS A 12 -10.61 -9.44 3.18
N TYR A 13 -10.76 -10.23 4.24
CA TYR A 13 -10.92 -11.69 4.13
C TYR A 13 -12.23 -12.12 3.47
N VAL A 14 -13.33 -11.42 3.74
CA VAL A 14 -14.63 -11.73 3.12
C VAL A 14 -14.58 -11.50 1.61
N GLU A 15 -13.94 -10.43 1.18
CA GLU A 15 -13.71 -10.14 -0.23
C GLU A 15 -12.76 -11.17 -0.88
N LEU A 16 -11.73 -11.62 -0.14
CA LEU A 16 -10.87 -12.71 -0.59
C LEU A 16 -11.66 -13.98 -0.85
N GLN A 17 -12.50 -14.41 0.09
CA GLN A 17 -13.34 -15.61 -0.06
C GLN A 17 -14.29 -15.47 -1.27
N ALA A 18 -14.95 -14.33 -1.42
CA ALA A 18 -15.83 -14.08 -2.56
C ALA A 18 -15.09 -14.09 -3.90
N LEU A 19 -13.83 -13.61 -3.93
CA LEU A 19 -12.99 -13.65 -5.12
C LEU A 19 -12.58 -15.09 -5.47
N LEU A 20 -12.22 -15.90 -4.47
CA LEU A 20 -11.88 -17.31 -4.65
C LEU A 20 -13.07 -18.12 -5.17
N GLU A 21 -14.25 -17.93 -4.61
CA GLU A 21 -15.49 -18.56 -5.08
C GLU A 21 -15.77 -18.18 -6.55
N LYS A 22 -15.65 -16.88 -6.88
CA LYS A 22 -15.86 -16.39 -8.25
C LYS A 22 -14.81 -16.90 -9.23
N ALA A 23 -13.57 -17.15 -8.78
CA ALA A 23 -12.51 -17.71 -9.60
C ALA A 23 -12.81 -19.13 -10.05
N GLY A 24 -13.44 -19.94 -9.17
CA GLY A 24 -13.80 -21.33 -9.44
C GLY A 24 -12.57 -22.23 -9.61
N LEU A 25 -11.58 -22.06 -8.72
CA LEU A 25 -10.32 -22.82 -8.76
C LEU A 25 -10.54 -24.28 -8.40
N GLY A 26 -9.75 -25.16 -9.03
CA GLY A 26 -9.60 -26.56 -8.64
C GLY A 26 -8.50 -26.76 -7.58
N ASP A 27 -8.41 -27.99 -7.06
CA ASP A 27 -7.50 -28.35 -5.97
C ASP A 27 -6.01 -28.19 -6.31
N ASP A 28 -5.66 -28.28 -7.60
CA ASP A 28 -4.28 -28.16 -8.10
C ASP A 28 -3.92 -26.72 -8.55
N ASP A 29 -4.86 -25.78 -8.46
CA ASP A 29 -4.64 -24.41 -8.93
C ASP A 29 -3.91 -23.58 -7.85
N LEU A 30 -3.04 -22.65 -8.30
CA LEU A 30 -2.25 -21.79 -7.41
C LEU A 30 -2.97 -20.49 -7.09
N ILE A 31 -2.75 -19.98 -5.88
CA ILE A 31 -3.22 -18.69 -5.42
C ILE A 31 -2.00 -17.88 -5.01
N ILE A 32 -1.83 -16.67 -5.58
CA ILE A 32 -0.68 -15.81 -5.27
C ILE A 32 -1.18 -14.40 -4.95
N GLY A 33 -1.02 -13.98 -3.68
CA GLY A 33 -1.19 -12.59 -3.28
C GLY A 33 0.04 -11.75 -3.64
N LEU A 34 -0.15 -10.62 -4.27
CA LEU A 34 0.94 -9.74 -4.68
C LEU A 34 1.63 -8.99 -3.53
N GLY A 35 1.28 -9.27 -2.27
CA GLY A 35 1.72 -8.54 -1.09
C GLY A 35 0.65 -7.59 -0.57
N ASP A 36 0.98 -6.84 0.49
CA ASP A 36 0.03 -6.01 1.21
C ASP A 36 -1.26 -6.78 1.58
N ILE A 37 -1.07 -8.02 2.04
CA ILE A 37 -2.16 -8.88 2.51
C ILE A 37 -2.63 -8.47 3.91
N VAL A 38 -1.77 -7.78 4.68
CA VAL A 38 -2.01 -7.31 6.05
C VAL A 38 -2.37 -5.83 6.09
N ASP A 39 -2.74 -5.36 7.27
CA ASP A 39 -3.01 -3.97 7.60
C ASP A 39 -4.32 -3.39 7.03
N ARG A 40 -4.76 -2.30 7.66
CA ARG A 40 -5.91 -1.47 7.26
C ARG A 40 -7.28 -2.13 7.41
N GLY A 41 -7.42 -3.39 7.05
CA GLY A 41 -8.70 -4.11 7.07
C GLY A 41 -8.99 -4.79 8.40
N PRO A 42 -10.21 -5.32 8.56
CA PRO A 42 -10.67 -5.88 9.84
C PRO A 42 -10.18 -7.30 10.13
N GLU A 43 -9.77 -8.05 9.10
CA GLU A 43 -9.58 -9.49 9.21
C GLU A 43 -8.13 -9.93 8.83
N THR A 44 -7.12 -9.13 9.27
CA THR A 44 -5.69 -9.46 9.05
C THR A 44 -5.31 -10.88 9.53
N PRO A 45 -5.76 -11.36 10.72
CA PRO A 45 -5.44 -12.72 11.15
C PRO A 45 -5.96 -13.79 10.20
N GLN A 46 -7.20 -13.66 9.72
CA GLN A 46 -7.83 -14.63 8.81
C GLN A 46 -7.13 -14.69 7.46
N VAL A 47 -6.72 -13.52 6.91
CA VAL A 47 -5.96 -13.48 5.65
C VAL A 47 -4.60 -14.14 5.82
N LEU A 48 -3.89 -13.83 6.92
CA LEU A 48 -2.61 -14.48 7.22
C LEU A 48 -2.75 -16.00 7.38
N ASP A 49 -3.74 -16.44 8.15
CA ASP A 49 -4.00 -17.87 8.35
C ASP A 49 -4.31 -18.59 7.05
N PHE A 50 -5.06 -17.97 6.15
CA PHE A 50 -5.32 -18.51 4.83
C PHE A 50 -4.02 -18.78 4.07
N PHE A 51 -3.15 -17.77 3.92
CA PHE A 51 -1.90 -17.94 3.16
C PHE A 51 -0.87 -18.85 3.86
N ARG A 52 -0.90 -18.95 5.18
CA ARG A 52 0.01 -19.81 5.94
C ARG A 52 -0.39 -21.28 5.91
N ASN A 53 -1.69 -21.57 5.88
CA ASN A 53 -2.23 -22.91 6.08
C ASN A 53 -2.77 -23.55 4.79
N THR A 54 -2.87 -22.80 3.69
CA THR A 54 -3.29 -23.33 2.39
C THR A 54 -2.07 -23.69 1.56
N HIS A 55 -1.88 -24.96 1.29
CA HIS A 55 -0.66 -25.52 0.66
C HIS A 55 -0.28 -24.87 -0.69
N HIS A 56 -1.27 -24.48 -1.48
CA HIS A 56 -1.10 -23.87 -2.81
C HIS A 56 -1.35 -22.36 -2.82
N ALA A 57 -1.39 -21.72 -1.65
CA ALA A 57 -1.47 -20.28 -1.53
C ALA A 57 -0.13 -19.68 -1.09
N HIS A 58 0.35 -18.70 -1.83
CA HIS A 58 1.59 -17.97 -1.60
C HIS A 58 1.36 -16.48 -1.61
N ALA A 59 2.25 -15.71 -0.98
CA ALA A 59 2.19 -14.26 -1.05
C ALA A 59 3.58 -13.65 -1.19
N LEU A 60 3.66 -12.50 -1.87
CA LEU A 60 4.87 -11.69 -1.95
C LEU A 60 4.96 -10.74 -0.75
N MET A 61 6.18 -10.30 -0.46
CA MET A 61 6.41 -9.23 0.50
C MET A 61 6.06 -7.87 -0.10
N GLY A 62 5.00 -7.24 0.38
CA GLY A 62 4.68 -5.85 0.09
C GLY A 62 5.36 -4.87 1.06
N ASN A 63 5.12 -3.58 0.87
CA ASN A 63 5.68 -2.57 1.77
C ASN A 63 5.05 -2.61 3.17
N HIS A 64 3.86 -3.16 3.32
CA HIS A 64 3.20 -3.33 4.62
C HIS A 64 3.82 -4.46 5.43
N GLU A 65 4.01 -5.65 4.87
CA GLU A 65 4.74 -6.75 5.51
C GLU A 65 6.16 -6.33 5.87
N ARG A 66 6.87 -5.67 4.94
CA ARG A 66 8.21 -5.15 5.18
C ARG A 66 8.30 -4.18 6.36
N LYS A 67 7.27 -3.35 6.60
CA LYS A 67 7.23 -2.46 7.77
C LYS A 67 7.15 -3.23 9.09
N HIS A 68 6.38 -4.31 9.15
CA HIS A 68 6.33 -5.17 10.33
C HIS A 68 7.69 -5.81 10.63
N VAL A 69 8.34 -6.37 9.62
CA VAL A 69 9.67 -6.98 9.74
C VAL A 69 10.70 -5.94 10.22
N ARG A 70 10.75 -4.77 9.61
CA ARG A 70 11.67 -3.70 9.99
C ARG A 70 11.41 -3.14 11.40
N ALA A 71 10.15 -3.08 11.80
CA ALA A 71 9.80 -2.64 13.16
C ALA A 71 10.22 -3.67 14.22
N ALA A 72 10.07 -4.97 13.93
CA ALA A 72 10.53 -6.03 14.83
C ALA A 72 12.06 -6.02 14.99
N ARG A 73 12.80 -5.62 13.96
CA ARG A 73 14.26 -5.40 14.00
C ARG A 73 14.68 -4.08 14.69
N GLY A 74 13.72 -3.26 15.12
CA GLY A 74 13.98 -1.96 15.76
C GLY A 74 14.40 -0.84 14.80
N GLU A 75 14.29 -1.04 13.48
CA GLU A 75 14.71 -0.08 12.46
C GLU A 75 13.72 1.08 12.29
N ILE A 76 12.43 0.85 12.53
CA ILE A 76 11.37 1.85 12.41
C ILE A 76 10.33 1.67 13.50
N LYS A 77 9.49 2.69 13.73
CA LYS A 77 8.29 2.60 14.56
C LYS A 77 7.10 2.15 13.72
N LEU A 78 6.20 1.37 14.31
CA LEU A 78 4.93 0.99 13.70
C LEU A 78 4.04 2.22 13.51
N ALA A 79 3.52 2.43 12.31
CA ALA A 79 2.46 3.38 12.04
C ALA A 79 1.09 2.83 12.52
N ILE A 80 0.04 3.64 12.47
CA ILE A 80 -1.29 3.26 12.99
C ILE A 80 -1.81 1.95 12.38
N SER A 81 -1.66 1.75 11.07
CA SER A 81 -2.13 0.51 10.42
C SER A 81 -1.44 -0.73 10.96
N GLN A 82 -0.12 -0.68 11.15
CA GLN A 82 0.66 -1.78 11.71
C GLN A 82 0.37 -2.01 13.20
N GLN A 83 0.11 -0.94 13.97
CA GLN A 83 -0.29 -1.08 15.39
C GLN A 83 -1.64 -1.80 15.50
N ILE A 84 -2.59 -1.48 14.64
CA ILE A 84 -3.89 -2.15 14.58
C ILE A 84 -3.72 -3.63 14.26
N SER A 85 -2.95 -3.97 13.21
CA SER A 85 -2.69 -5.38 12.85
C SER A 85 -1.96 -6.13 13.96
N ARG A 86 -1.00 -5.51 14.62
CA ARG A 86 -0.36 -6.11 15.81
C ARG A 86 -1.36 -6.41 16.92
N GLN A 87 -2.31 -5.51 17.16
CA GLN A 87 -3.37 -5.74 18.15
C GLN A 87 -4.33 -6.85 17.70
N GLN A 88 -4.71 -6.90 16.42
CA GLN A 88 -5.54 -7.97 15.87
C GLN A 88 -4.88 -9.35 15.99
N LEU A 89 -3.57 -9.44 15.78
CA LEU A 89 -2.79 -10.67 15.84
C LEU A 89 -2.47 -11.10 17.30
N GLY A 90 -2.49 -10.17 18.26
CA GLY A 90 -2.24 -10.46 19.66
C GLY A 90 -0.92 -11.21 19.88
N ASP A 91 -0.98 -12.31 20.64
CA ASP A 91 0.18 -13.15 20.95
C ASP A 91 0.79 -13.85 19.72
N GLY A 92 0.03 -14.01 18.64
CA GLY A 92 0.51 -14.56 17.37
C GLY A 92 1.35 -13.58 16.53
N TYR A 93 1.49 -12.33 16.96
CA TYR A 93 2.21 -11.32 16.17
C TYR A 93 3.69 -11.64 15.90
N PRO A 94 4.50 -12.14 16.86
CA PRO A 94 5.89 -12.51 16.59
C PRO A 94 6.02 -13.58 15.50
N ASP A 95 5.20 -14.62 15.54
CA ASP A 95 5.21 -15.70 14.54
C ASP A 95 4.73 -15.21 13.17
N ALA A 96 3.76 -14.29 13.14
CA ALA A 96 3.33 -13.64 11.92
C ALA A 96 4.45 -12.83 11.28
N VAL A 97 5.24 -12.10 12.08
CA VAL A 97 6.40 -11.33 11.58
C VAL A 97 7.48 -12.25 11.00
N LEU A 98 7.80 -13.34 11.67
CA LEU A 98 8.76 -14.33 11.16
C LEU A 98 8.31 -14.92 9.81
N TRP A 99 7.03 -15.21 9.68
CA TRP A 99 6.49 -15.68 8.41
C TRP A 99 6.53 -14.60 7.32
N MET A 100 6.15 -13.35 7.64
CA MET A 100 6.27 -12.23 6.69
C MET A 100 7.72 -12.03 6.24
N GLU A 101 8.71 -12.23 7.12
CA GLU A 101 10.14 -12.13 6.78
C GLU A 101 10.58 -13.17 5.76
N SER A 102 9.93 -14.33 5.71
CA SER A 102 10.23 -15.41 4.76
C SER A 102 9.59 -15.22 3.38
N MET A 103 8.73 -14.21 3.20
CA MET A 103 8.06 -13.96 1.93
C MET A 103 9.04 -13.56 0.83
N PRO A 104 8.88 -14.11 -0.40
CA PRO A 104 9.69 -13.72 -1.55
C PRO A 104 9.36 -12.28 -2.00
N LEU A 105 10.33 -11.63 -2.64
CA LEU A 105 10.17 -10.27 -3.19
C LEU A 105 9.54 -10.28 -4.59
N PHE A 106 9.69 -11.39 -5.30
CA PHE A 106 9.11 -11.64 -6.61
C PHE A 106 8.87 -13.13 -6.82
N ILE A 107 8.00 -13.46 -7.75
CA ILE A 107 7.82 -14.82 -8.27
C ILE A 107 7.85 -14.71 -9.81
N GLU A 108 8.69 -15.51 -10.44
CA GLU A 108 8.68 -15.64 -11.89
C GLU A 108 7.94 -16.93 -12.28
N LEU A 109 6.84 -16.75 -13.02
CA LEU A 109 6.06 -17.81 -13.61
C LEU A 109 6.42 -18.02 -15.09
N PRO A 110 6.02 -19.12 -15.72
CA PRO A 110 6.18 -19.29 -17.17
C PRO A 110 5.56 -18.13 -17.97
N ASP A 111 4.41 -17.61 -17.55
CA ASP A 111 3.59 -16.65 -18.28
C ASP A 111 3.74 -15.20 -17.80
N ALA A 112 4.29 -14.95 -16.61
CA ALA A 112 4.36 -13.60 -16.03
C ALA A 112 5.43 -13.48 -14.93
N ILE A 113 5.86 -12.25 -14.66
CA ILE A 113 6.64 -11.86 -13.49
C ILE A 113 5.71 -11.17 -12.50
N LEU A 114 5.75 -11.61 -11.24
CA LEU A 114 4.94 -11.08 -10.15
C LEU A 114 5.82 -10.29 -9.20
N VAL A 115 5.51 -9.04 -8.94
CA VAL A 115 6.15 -8.19 -7.93
C VAL A 115 5.08 -7.37 -7.21
N HIS A 116 5.35 -6.94 -5.98
CA HIS A 116 4.38 -6.09 -5.30
C HIS A 116 4.34 -4.67 -5.87
N GLY A 117 5.49 -4.02 -5.95
CA GLY A 117 5.56 -2.59 -6.28
C GLY A 117 5.94 -2.29 -7.71
N TYR A 118 7.22 -2.23 -7.98
CA TYR A 118 7.78 -1.70 -9.22
C TYR A 118 8.94 -2.55 -9.72
N LEU A 119 9.40 -2.26 -10.95
CA LEU A 119 10.66 -2.76 -11.50
C LEU A 119 11.56 -1.58 -11.92
N GLU A 120 12.86 -1.78 -11.82
CA GLU A 120 13.85 -0.87 -12.44
C GLU A 120 14.05 -1.29 -13.90
N PRO A 121 13.72 -0.42 -14.88
CA PRO A 121 13.88 -0.73 -16.27
C PRO A 121 15.32 -1.10 -16.66
N GLY A 122 15.47 -2.13 -17.48
CA GLY A 122 16.78 -2.59 -17.96
C GLY A 122 17.66 -3.31 -16.92
N MET A 123 17.13 -3.59 -15.75
CA MET A 123 17.85 -4.31 -14.68
C MET A 123 17.34 -5.77 -14.59
N PRO A 124 18.22 -6.78 -14.51
CA PRO A 124 17.82 -8.16 -14.28
C PRO A 124 17.00 -8.32 -13.00
N LEU A 125 16.10 -9.30 -12.97
CA LEU A 125 15.15 -9.48 -11.87
C LEU A 125 15.86 -9.73 -10.52
N GLU A 126 16.95 -10.48 -10.54
CA GLU A 126 17.75 -10.84 -9.37
C GLU A 126 18.56 -9.65 -8.82
N GLU A 127 18.79 -8.62 -9.63
CA GLU A 127 19.54 -7.42 -9.26
C GLU A 127 18.63 -6.28 -8.81
N GLN A 128 17.32 -6.46 -8.92
CA GLN A 128 16.32 -5.45 -8.54
C GLN A 128 16.42 -5.10 -7.04
N ARG A 129 16.29 -3.82 -6.73
CA ARG A 129 16.33 -3.36 -5.34
C ARG A 129 15.10 -3.84 -4.56
N PRO A 130 15.27 -4.46 -3.38
CA PRO A 130 14.15 -4.82 -2.52
C PRO A 130 13.18 -3.67 -2.22
N THR A 131 13.70 -2.44 -2.14
CA THR A 131 12.88 -1.24 -1.90
C THR A 131 11.98 -0.87 -3.08
N VAL A 132 12.39 -1.20 -4.31
CA VAL A 132 11.62 -1.00 -5.54
C VAL A 132 10.59 -2.13 -5.67
N LEU A 133 11.02 -3.38 -5.54
CA LEU A 133 10.14 -4.55 -5.63
C LEU A 133 8.99 -4.49 -4.61
N CYS A 134 9.27 -4.05 -3.37
CA CYS A 134 8.25 -3.89 -2.33
C CYS A 134 7.44 -2.57 -2.42
N GLY A 135 7.62 -1.72 -3.41
CA GLY A 135 6.85 -0.49 -3.53
C GLY A 135 7.06 0.51 -2.38
N THR A 136 8.28 0.65 -1.86
CA THR A 136 8.53 1.61 -0.78
C THR A 136 8.68 3.03 -1.31
N MET A 137 8.43 4.04 -0.46
CA MET A 137 8.69 5.45 -0.82
C MET A 137 10.13 5.69 -1.27
N GLY A 138 11.11 4.96 -0.68
CA GLY A 138 12.51 5.02 -1.10
C GLY A 138 12.72 4.43 -2.49
N GLY A 139 12.04 3.34 -2.82
CA GLY A 139 12.06 2.73 -4.15
C GLY A 139 11.43 3.63 -5.21
N GLU A 140 10.28 4.22 -4.90
CA GLU A 140 9.62 5.20 -5.78
C GLU A 140 10.53 6.42 -6.04
N LYS A 141 11.19 6.93 -5.00
CA LYS A 141 12.16 8.02 -5.14
C LYS A 141 13.30 7.64 -6.09
N VAL A 142 13.87 6.44 -5.95
CA VAL A 142 14.92 5.94 -6.85
C VAL A 142 14.44 5.94 -8.31
N LEU A 143 13.25 5.43 -8.57
CA LEU A 143 12.70 5.41 -9.93
C LEU A 143 12.51 6.81 -10.50
N ARG A 144 11.96 7.73 -9.72
CA ARG A 144 11.74 9.12 -10.16
C ARG A 144 13.04 9.90 -10.40
N GLU A 145 14.10 9.60 -9.66
CA GLU A 145 15.40 10.28 -9.83
C GLU A 145 16.23 9.70 -10.97
N ARG A 146 16.05 8.42 -11.31
CA ARG A 146 16.86 7.73 -12.32
C ARG A 146 16.26 7.71 -13.71
N TYR A 147 14.93 7.81 -13.82
CA TYR A 147 14.21 7.64 -15.07
C TYR A 147 13.32 8.85 -15.36
N ASP A 148 13.27 9.27 -16.62
CA ASP A 148 12.51 10.41 -17.11
C ASP A 148 11.01 10.12 -17.32
N ARG A 149 10.64 8.85 -17.30
CA ARG A 149 9.27 8.35 -17.49
C ARG A 149 8.92 7.29 -16.46
N PRO A 150 7.62 7.06 -16.22
CA PRO A 150 7.17 5.95 -15.37
C PRO A 150 7.77 4.62 -15.83
N TRP A 151 8.19 3.79 -14.87
CA TRP A 151 8.87 2.52 -15.10
C TRP A 151 8.13 1.61 -16.08
N TYR A 152 6.80 1.53 -16.00
CA TYR A 152 5.97 0.68 -16.87
C TYR A 152 5.97 1.12 -18.33
N LYS A 153 6.33 2.38 -18.64
CA LYS A 153 6.52 2.87 -20.00
C LYS A 153 7.89 2.54 -20.57
N LEU A 154 8.81 2.17 -19.72
CA LEU A 154 10.19 1.82 -20.06
C LEU A 154 10.42 0.30 -19.98
N TYR A 155 9.44 -0.45 -19.48
CA TYR A 155 9.53 -1.90 -19.42
C TYR A 155 9.45 -2.51 -20.82
N ASP A 156 10.49 -3.22 -21.22
CA ASP A 156 10.65 -3.86 -22.52
C ASP A 156 10.82 -5.39 -22.47
N GLY A 157 10.69 -5.97 -21.25
CA GLY A 157 10.80 -7.40 -21.03
C GLY A 157 9.80 -8.22 -21.89
N GLU A 158 10.13 -9.50 -22.09
CA GLU A 158 9.30 -10.41 -22.88
C GLU A 158 8.04 -10.84 -22.13
N LYS A 159 8.17 -11.16 -20.83
CA LYS A 159 7.06 -11.59 -19.98
C LYS A 159 6.28 -10.39 -19.44
N PRO A 160 4.94 -10.45 -19.41
CA PRO A 160 4.15 -9.47 -18.69
C PRO A 160 4.51 -9.40 -17.19
N VAL A 161 4.40 -8.20 -16.62
CA VAL A 161 4.59 -7.95 -15.19
C VAL A 161 3.25 -7.66 -14.54
N ILE A 162 2.97 -8.35 -13.43
CA ILE A 162 1.75 -8.15 -12.65
C ILE A 162 2.13 -7.53 -11.31
N VAL A 163 1.53 -6.38 -10.97
CA VAL A 163 1.85 -5.59 -9.77
C VAL A 163 0.61 -5.27 -8.92
N GLY A 164 0.82 -5.02 -7.64
CA GLY A 164 -0.14 -4.45 -6.70
C GLY A 164 0.19 -2.99 -6.36
N HIS A 165 0.13 -2.66 -5.08
CA HIS A 165 0.67 -1.48 -4.41
C HIS A 165 0.02 -0.14 -4.77
N HIS A 166 -0.28 0.11 -6.03
CA HIS A 166 -0.73 1.41 -6.50
C HIS A 166 -1.93 1.31 -7.43
N ASN A 167 -3.00 2.03 -7.10
CA ASN A 167 -4.14 2.16 -8.00
C ASN A 167 -3.85 3.23 -9.04
N TYR A 168 -3.29 2.81 -10.18
CA TYR A 168 -2.89 3.69 -11.29
C TYR A 168 -4.06 4.40 -11.98
N THR A 169 -5.27 3.83 -11.89
CA THR A 169 -6.45 4.37 -12.60
C THR A 169 -7.29 5.31 -11.72
N ASP A 170 -7.05 5.28 -10.41
CA ASP A 170 -7.92 5.90 -9.38
C ASP A 170 -9.39 5.51 -9.52
N THR A 171 -9.63 4.29 -10.02
CA THR A 171 -10.96 3.68 -10.17
C THR A 171 -11.01 2.29 -9.53
N ASP A 172 -12.09 1.56 -9.70
CA ASP A 172 -12.24 0.14 -9.37
C ASP A 172 -11.79 -0.81 -10.50
N GLN A 173 -11.22 -0.25 -11.58
CA GLN A 173 -10.72 -1.01 -12.72
C GLN A 173 -9.21 -1.22 -12.60
N PRO A 174 -8.68 -2.41 -12.92
CA PRO A 174 -7.26 -2.67 -12.96
C PRO A 174 -6.58 -1.82 -14.04
N PHE A 175 -5.31 -1.54 -13.82
CA PHE A 175 -4.48 -0.87 -14.78
C PHE A 175 -3.89 -1.88 -15.77
N ILE A 176 -3.96 -1.58 -17.08
CA ILE A 176 -3.34 -2.39 -18.12
C ILE A 176 -2.57 -1.46 -19.04
N TYR A 177 -1.28 -1.74 -19.23
CA TYR A 177 -0.44 -1.00 -20.14
C TYR A 177 0.15 -1.93 -21.19
N GLN A 178 -0.34 -1.80 -22.43
CA GLN A 178 0.14 -2.52 -23.63
C GLN A 178 0.19 -4.06 -23.47
N ASP A 179 -0.68 -4.65 -22.67
CA ASP A 179 -0.67 -6.06 -22.30
C ASP A 179 0.67 -6.56 -21.71
N LYS A 180 1.52 -5.63 -21.28
CA LYS A 180 2.83 -5.89 -20.67
C LYS A 180 2.88 -5.61 -19.16
N VAL A 181 2.05 -4.71 -18.65
CA VAL A 181 1.98 -4.41 -17.22
C VAL A 181 0.54 -4.39 -16.76
N PHE A 182 0.24 -5.17 -15.72
CA PHE A 182 -1.07 -5.32 -15.11
C PHE A 182 -1.00 -4.87 -13.65
N GLY A 183 -1.67 -3.78 -13.29
CA GLY A 183 -1.79 -3.29 -11.91
C GLY A 183 -3.12 -3.73 -11.32
N LEU A 184 -3.08 -4.59 -10.30
CA LEU A 184 -4.26 -5.22 -9.70
C LEU A 184 -4.74 -4.56 -8.41
N ASP A 185 -4.01 -3.57 -7.85
CA ASP A 185 -4.54 -2.79 -6.73
C ASP A 185 -5.68 -1.89 -7.20
N THR A 186 -6.88 -2.30 -6.88
CA THR A 186 -8.11 -1.56 -7.13
C THR A 186 -8.73 -1.01 -5.85
N SER A 187 -7.89 -0.80 -4.81
CA SER A 187 -8.25 -0.12 -3.56
C SER A 187 -9.40 -0.77 -2.78
N CYS A 188 -9.40 -2.09 -2.66
CA CYS A 188 -10.43 -2.85 -1.97
C CYS A 188 -10.72 -2.31 -0.57
N VAL A 189 -9.70 -2.17 0.27
CA VAL A 189 -9.85 -1.71 1.66
C VAL A 189 -10.40 -0.29 1.79
N ASN A 190 -10.32 0.51 0.72
CA ASN A 190 -10.88 1.86 0.65
C ASN A 190 -12.31 1.90 0.07
N GLY A 191 -12.95 0.74 -0.16
CA GLY A 191 -14.35 0.65 -0.57
C GLY A 191 -14.57 0.49 -2.07
N ARG A 192 -13.54 0.11 -2.83
CA ARG A 192 -13.65 -0.20 -4.26
C ARG A 192 -13.77 -1.72 -4.48
N SER A 193 -12.87 -2.37 -5.18
CA SER A 193 -12.94 -3.80 -5.49
C SER A 193 -11.66 -4.54 -5.11
N LEU A 194 -11.76 -5.84 -4.78
CA LEU A 194 -10.64 -6.76 -4.78
C LEU A 194 -10.55 -7.38 -6.16
N THR A 195 -9.40 -7.26 -6.80
CA THR A 195 -9.18 -7.71 -8.17
C THR A 195 -8.12 -8.81 -8.22
N GLY A 196 -8.41 -9.83 -9.00
CA GLY A 196 -7.47 -10.89 -9.35
C GLY A 196 -7.40 -11.11 -10.86
N LEU A 197 -6.35 -11.80 -11.27
CA LEU A 197 -6.05 -12.16 -12.66
C LEU A 197 -5.74 -13.65 -12.73
N LEU A 198 -6.42 -14.37 -13.62
CA LEU A 198 -6.21 -15.80 -13.86
C LEU A 198 -5.21 -16.01 -15.00
N LEU A 199 -4.14 -16.72 -14.71
CA LEU A 199 -3.15 -17.17 -15.69
C LEU A 199 -3.44 -18.64 -16.10
N PRO A 200 -3.12 -19.03 -17.33
CA PRO A 200 -2.48 -18.25 -18.41
C PRO A 200 -3.46 -17.43 -19.27
N SER A 201 -4.74 -17.40 -18.94
CA SER A 201 -5.78 -16.74 -19.77
C SER A 201 -5.80 -15.22 -19.68
N PHE A 202 -5.10 -14.62 -18.71
CA PHE A 202 -5.14 -13.18 -18.37
C PHE A 202 -6.57 -12.66 -18.11
N ARG A 203 -7.47 -13.55 -17.68
CA ARG A 203 -8.85 -13.18 -17.35
C ARG A 203 -8.92 -12.47 -16.00
N ILE A 204 -9.38 -11.23 -16.03
CA ILE A 204 -9.58 -10.41 -14.83
C ILE A 204 -10.90 -10.79 -14.16
N ILE A 205 -10.86 -10.90 -12.85
CA ILE A 205 -12.03 -11.07 -12.00
C ILE A 205 -11.95 -10.07 -10.84
N SER A 206 -13.10 -9.51 -10.45
CA SER A 206 -13.17 -8.57 -9.34
C SER A 206 -14.43 -8.78 -8.52
N VAL A 207 -14.36 -8.48 -7.23
CA VAL A 207 -15.52 -8.45 -6.32
C VAL A 207 -15.58 -7.11 -5.62
N PRO A 208 -16.77 -6.54 -5.40
CA PRO A 208 -16.89 -5.27 -4.72
C PRO A 208 -16.53 -5.39 -3.24
N SER A 209 -15.93 -4.36 -2.68
CA SER A 209 -15.72 -4.23 -1.24
C SER A 209 -17.03 -3.93 -0.52
N ARG A 210 -17.17 -4.41 0.73
CA ARG A 210 -18.27 -4.08 1.65
C ARG A 210 -18.33 -2.59 2.02
N GLY A 211 -17.33 -1.79 1.66
CA GLY A 211 -17.24 -0.36 1.92
C GLY A 211 -15.83 0.09 2.30
N ASN A 212 -15.68 1.35 2.71
CA ASN A 212 -14.37 1.87 3.14
C ASN A 212 -14.01 1.30 4.53
N LEU A 213 -13.42 0.10 4.54
CA LEU A 213 -13.07 -0.65 5.74
C LEU A 213 -11.95 0.05 6.52
N TRP A 214 -10.97 0.63 5.83
CA TRP A 214 -9.91 1.38 6.49
C TRP A 214 -10.44 2.58 7.29
N ALA A 215 -11.36 3.36 6.72
CA ALA A 215 -11.96 4.47 7.44
C ALA A 215 -12.74 4.01 8.67
N GLN A 216 -13.44 2.87 8.58
CA GLN A 216 -14.19 2.27 9.68
C GLN A 216 -13.25 1.81 10.80
N ILE A 217 -12.24 0.99 10.48
CA ILE A 217 -11.26 0.46 11.44
C ILE A 217 -10.50 1.60 12.13
N ARG A 218 -10.01 2.57 11.37
CA ARG A 218 -9.28 3.72 11.93
C ARG A 218 -10.14 4.55 12.88
N ARG A 219 -11.44 4.67 12.60
CA ARG A 219 -12.39 5.38 13.47
C ARG A 219 -12.60 4.61 14.77
N THR A 220 -12.78 3.29 14.70
CA THR A 220 -12.95 2.42 15.86
C THR A 220 -11.68 2.45 16.72
N TYR A 221 -10.52 2.27 16.14
CA TYR A 221 -9.23 2.32 16.84
C TYR A 221 -9.01 3.65 17.56
N ARG A 222 -9.30 4.79 16.92
CA ARG A 222 -9.20 6.10 17.58
C ARG A 222 -10.15 6.28 18.75
N ARG A 223 -11.32 5.61 18.72
CA ARG A 223 -12.29 5.65 19.82
C ARG A 223 -11.90 4.74 20.98
N SER A 224 -11.33 3.57 20.69
CA SER A 224 -10.88 2.61 21.70
C SER A 224 -9.47 2.90 22.22
N GLY A 225 -8.60 3.43 21.40
CA GLY A 225 -7.19 3.71 21.72
C GLY A 225 -6.96 4.91 22.64
N SER A 226 -8.03 5.58 23.07
CA SER A 226 -7.93 6.51 24.22
C SER A 226 -7.81 5.79 25.58
N ALA A 227 -7.86 4.45 25.62
CA ALA A 227 -7.91 3.70 26.88
C ALA A 227 -6.62 2.98 27.30
N GLU A 228 -5.64 2.75 26.40
CA GLU A 228 -4.42 1.99 26.75
C GLU A 228 -3.14 2.47 26.03
N LEU A 229 -2.98 3.75 25.85
CA LEU A 229 -1.62 4.29 25.88
C LEU A 229 -1.18 4.19 27.34
N PRO A 230 0.02 3.62 27.65
CA PRO A 230 0.53 3.73 28.99
C PRO A 230 0.41 5.20 29.35
N ASN A 231 -0.10 5.48 30.55
CA ASN A 231 -0.21 6.82 31.11
C ASN A 231 1.21 7.42 31.14
N ILE A 232 1.70 7.84 29.99
CA ILE A 232 2.72 8.86 29.92
C ILE A 232 1.93 10.11 30.24
N THR A 233 1.79 10.37 31.53
CA THR A 233 1.50 11.70 32.03
C THR A 233 2.68 12.54 31.58
N VAL A 234 2.62 13.04 30.33
CA VAL A 234 3.43 14.17 29.94
C VAL A 234 2.84 15.30 30.76
N SER A 235 3.42 15.54 31.95
CA SER A 235 3.14 16.76 32.69
C SER A 235 3.72 17.90 31.88
N TRP A 236 2.91 18.48 31.00
CA TRP A 236 3.25 19.71 30.32
C TRP A 236 3.38 20.80 31.36
N SER A 237 4.56 21.36 31.49
CA SER A 237 4.77 22.56 32.29
C SER A 237 4.17 23.78 31.59
N ASP A 238 3.89 24.83 32.33
CA ASP A 238 3.48 26.11 31.73
C ASP A 238 4.52 26.61 30.72
N GLN A 239 5.77 26.25 30.89
CA GLN A 239 6.87 26.60 29.98
C GLN A 239 6.79 25.80 28.68
N ASP A 240 6.36 24.52 28.70
CA ASP A 240 6.12 23.71 27.51
C ASP A 240 4.91 24.21 26.73
N ASN A 241 3.84 24.62 27.45
CA ASN A 241 2.66 25.24 26.84
C ASN A 241 3.01 26.56 26.16
N LEU A 242 3.87 27.38 26.77
CA LEU A 242 4.34 28.65 26.18
C LEU A 242 5.21 28.38 24.93
N ALA A 243 6.11 27.39 25.00
CA ALA A 243 6.96 27.01 23.86
C ALA A 243 6.13 26.47 22.69
N LEU A 244 5.10 25.67 22.97
CA LEU A 244 4.17 25.19 21.95
C LEU A 244 3.37 26.33 21.31
N ALA A 245 2.85 27.25 22.11
CA ALA A 245 2.14 28.42 21.61
C ALA A 245 3.03 29.30 20.70
N GLN A 246 4.30 29.47 21.06
CA GLN A 246 5.27 30.20 20.23
C GLN A 246 5.58 29.48 18.92
N LEU A 247 5.67 28.13 18.94
CA LEU A 247 5.86 27.32 17.74
C LEU A 247 4.66 27.40 16.80
N ILE A 248 3.44 27.35 17.34
CA ILE A 248 2.20 27.50 16.57
C ILE A 248 2.14 28.86 15.92
N GLU A 249 2.47 29.91 16.66
CA GLU A 249 2.45 31.30 16.13
C GLU A 249 3.52 31.51 15.04
N LYS A 250 4.73 30.92 15.20
CA LYS A 250 5.75 30.92 14.14
C LYS A 250 5.31 30.19 12.88
N ALA A 251 4.67 29.04 13.03
CA ALA A 251 4.14 28.29 11.90
C ALA A 251 3.03 29.04 11.18
N ARG A 252 2.13 29.68 11.93
CA ARG A 252 1.06 30.51 11.39
C ARG A 252 1.62 31.70 10.60
N GLN A 253 2.60 32.44 11.17
CA GLN A 253 3.24 33.55 10.50
C GLN A 253 3.98 33.13 9.24
N ALA A 254 4.67 31.98 9.27
CA ALA A 254 5.33 31.43 8.10
C ALA A 254 4.32 31.07 6.98
N ASN A 255 3.17 30.50 7.34
CA ASN A 255 2.10 30.19 6.39
C ASN A 255 1.48 31.48 5.80
N GLU A 256 1.22 32.49 6.62
CA GLU A 256 0.71 33.78 6.14
C GLU A 256 1.69 34.44 5.16
N ASN A 257 2.98 34.46 5.49
CA ASN A 257 4.02 35.00 4.62
C ASN A 257 4.10 34.25 3.28
N LEU A 258 3.96 32.91 3.32
CA LEU A 258 3.94 32.07 2.11
C LEU A 258 2.70 32.38 1.26
N LEU A 259 1.54 32.47 1.88
CA LEU A 259 0.29 32.81 1.20
C LEU A 259 0.36 34.19 0.55
N ASP A 260 0.93 35.19 1.22
CA ASP A 260 1.11 36.50 0.67
C ASP A 260 2.11 36.53 -0.49
N LYS A 261 3.18 35.75 -0.40
CA LYS A 261 4.13 35.54 -1.51
C LYS A 261 3.46 34.92 -2.72
N ILE A 262 2.61 33.89 -2.52
CA ILE A 262 1.85 33.25 -3.58
C ILE A 262 0.87 34.23 -4.23
N ARG A 263 0.10 34.98 -3.40
CA ARG A 263 -0.87 35.96 -3.89
C ARG A 263 -0.23 37.12 -4.66
N SER A 264 0.99 37.50 -4.30
CA SER A 264 1.75 38.56 -4.97
C SER A 264 2.50 38.09 -6.23
N THR A 265 2.42 36.78 -6.56
CA THR A 265 3.00 36.26 -7.81
C THR A 265 2.29 36.88 -9.02
N PRO A 266 3.03 37.43 -9.99
CA PRO A 266 2.42 38.02 -11.18
C PRO A 266 1.49 37.06 -11.89
N GLY A 267 0.26 37.48 -12.22
CA GLY A 267 -0.74 36.68 -12.89
C GLY A 267 -1.55 35.73 -11.99
N PHE A 268 -1.24 35.59 -10.68
CA PHE A 268 -2.00 34.74 -9.79
C PHE A 268 -3.48 35.13 -9.65
N SER A 269 -3.77 36.45 -9.58
CA SER A 269 -5.15 36.95 -9.49
C SER A 269 -5.97 36.74 -10.76
N GLU A 270 -5.35 36.47 -11.89
CA GLU A 270 -6.01 36.21 -13.17
C GLU A 270 -6.37 34.74 -13.37
N LEU A 271 -5.86 33.86 -12.49
CA LEU A 271 -6.15 32.43 -12.53
C LEU A 271 -7.57 32.13 -12.04
N SER A 272 -8.22 31.14 -12.66
CA SER A 272 -9.49 30.60 -12.15
C SER A 272 -9.31 29.98 -10.75
N PRO A 273 -10.37 29.88 -9.93
CA PRO A 273 -10.31 29.28 -8.58
C PRO A 273 -9.67 27.89 -8.57
N ARG A 274 -9.91 27.07 -9.61
CA ARG A 274 -9.33 25.72 -9.76
C ARG A 274 -7.83 25.76 -10.05
N GLN A 275 -7.37 26.73 -10.80
CA GLN A 275 -5.95 26.93 -11.09
C GLN A 275 -5.22 27.51 -9.88
N GLN A 276 -5.84 28.46 -9.15
CA GLN A 276 -5.30 28.98 -7.89
C GLN A 276 -5.14 27.85 -6.86
N ALA A 277 -6.12 26.96 -6.73
CA ALA A 277 -6.03 25.80 -5.83
C ALA A 277 -4.87 24.85 -6.21
N LYS A 278 -4.62 24.61 -7.51
CA LYS A 278 -3.46 23.84 -7.96
C LYS A 278 -2.13 24.54 -7.66
N PHE A 279 -2.10 25.86 -7.80
CA PHE A 279 -0.90 26.66 -7.50
C PHE A 279 -0.57 26.61 -6.00
N TYR A 280 -1.58 26.73 -5.12
CA TYR A 280 -1.42 26.51 -3.68
C TYR A 280 -0.90 25.10 -3.35
N ALA A 281 -1.38 24.08 -4.03
CA ALA A 281 -0.94 22.71 -3.80
C ALA A 281 0.50 22.43 -4.29
N ALA A 282 0.99 23.18 -5.27
CA ALA A 282 2.35 23.03 -5.81
C ALA A 282 3.40 23.82 -5.01
N GLU A 283 3.03 24.97 -4.45
CA GLU A 283 3.92 25.91 -3.74
C GLU A 283 3.68 25.91 -2.21
N GLY A 284 2.65 25.20 -1.74
CA GLY A 284 2.32 25.09 -0.32
C GLY A 284 3.20 24.09 0.43
N PRO A 285 3.27 24.19 1.77
CA PRO A 285 4.08 23.32 2.62
C PRO A 285 3.59 21.87 2.66
#